data_57dedecf75ad040761c5b04065a021ef
#
_entry.id   57dedecf75ad040761c5b04065a021ef
#
_cell.length_a   1.000
_cell.length_b   1.000
_cell.length_c   1.000
_cell.angle_alpha   90.00
_cell.angle_beta   90.00
_cell.angle_gamma   90.00
#
_symmetry.space_group_name_H-M   'P 1'
#
loop_
_entity.id
_entity.type
_entity.pdbx_description
1 polymer ?
#
loop_
_entity_poly.entity_id
_entity_poly.type
_entity_poly.pdbx_seq_one_letter_code
_entity_poly.pdbx_strand_id
1 'polypeptide(L)'
;VNELLAAQGLLLKAGTAVDATLIAAPSSTKNKDRKRDPEMHSSQKGNEWHFGMKAHIGVDAESGLVHTVIGTSGNVADVVEGNSLLHGQEKDGFGDAGYQGVHKRPDARAGVTWHIAMRPGKRKELDKENNPVDALIDQMEKIKASIRAKVEHPFRVIKRQFGYVKVRYRGLKKNTLQ
;
A
#
# COMPACT_ATOMS: atom_id res chain seq x y z
N VAL A 1 -7.39 13.06 -15.38
CA VAL A 1 -7.91 13.45 -14.06
C VAL A 1 -6.79 13.96 -13.19
N ASN A 2 -5.69 13.19 -13.00
CA ASN A 2 -4.57 13.60 -12.12
C ASN A 2 -3.91 14.92 -12.56
N GLU A 3 -3.70 15.14 -13.86
CA GLU A 3 -3.14 16.38 -14.40
C GLU A 3 -4.01 17.60 -14.07
N LEU A 4 -5.34 17.45 -14.17
CA LEU A 4 -6.28 18.50 -13.82
C LEU A 4 -6.25 18.84 -12.33
N LEU A 5 -6.21 17.80 -11.47
CA LEU A 5 -6.14 17.98 -10.02
C LEU A 5 -4.80 18.57 -9.59
N ALA A 6 -3.71 18.18 -10.24
CA ALA A 6 -2.38 18.75 -10.00
C ALA A 6 -2.31 20.21 -10.40
N ALA A 7 -2.88 20.59 -11.56
CA ALA A 7 -2.95 21.99 -12.00
C ALA A 7 -3.76 22.88 -11.05
N GLN A 8 -4.73 22.31 -10.34
CA GLN A 8 -5.50 22.99 -9.31
C GLN A 8 -4.84 22.97 -7.91
N GLY A 9 -3.65 22.38 -7.78
CA GLY A 9 -2.94 22.24 -6.50
C GLY A 9 -3.60 21.29 -5.50
N LEU A 10 -4.48 20.39 -5.98
CA LEU A 10 -5.21 19.43 -5.15
C LEU A 10 -4.53 18.07 -5.05
N LEU A 11 -3.53 17.80 -5.88
CA LEU A 11 -2.85 16.51 -5.97
C LEU A 11 -1.35 16.71 -6.22
N LEU A 12 -0.56 15.66 -6.02
CA LEU A 12 0.89 15.58 -6.27
C LEU A 12 1.71 16.54 -5.40
N LYS A 13 1.37 16.58 -4.12
CA LYS A 13 2.10 17.36 -3.12
C LYS A 13 3.36 16.61 -2.64
N ALA A 14 4.08 17.21 -1.70
CA ALA A 14 5.40 16.74 -1.29
C ALA A 14 5.42 15.39 -0.56
N GLY A 15 4.29 14.83 -0.17
CA GLY A 15 4.20 13.58 0.57
C GLY A 15 3.29 12.55 -0.09
N THR A 16 3.75 11.28 -0.16
CA THR A 16 2.95 10.15 -0.63
C THR A 16 2.86 9.07 0.45
N ALA A 17 1.64 8.66 0.79
CA ALA A 17 1.40 7.47 1.59
C ALA A 17 1.14 6.26 0.69
N VAL A 18 1.80 5.12 0.99
CA VAL A 18 1.69 3.90 0.20
C VAL A 18 1.13 2.75 1.02
N ASP A 19 0.31 1.93 0.41
CA ASP A 19 -0.20 0.68 1.01
C ASP A 19 -0.69 -0.27 -0.08
N ALA A 20 -0.94 -1.53 0.31
CA ALA A 20 -1.43 -2.57 -0.57
C ALA A 20 -2.63 -3.30 0.03
N THR A 21 -3.56 -3.69 -0.82
CA THR A 21 -4.67 -4.52 -0.40
C THR A 21 -4.81 -5.74 -1.29
N LEU A 22 -5.20 -6.86 -0.69
CA LEU A 22 -5.43 -8.10 -1.39
C LEU A 22 -6.86 -8.13 -1.96
N ILE A 23 -6.97 -8.50 -3.24
CA ILE A 23 -8.22 -8.77 -3.95
C ILE A 23 -8.23 -10.26 -4.26
N ALA A 24 -9.23 -10.97 -3.73
CA ALA A 24 -9.31 -12.42 -3.86
C ALA A 24 -9.58 -12.84 -5.31
N ALA A 25 -9.03 -13.99 -5.71
CA ALA A 25 -9.34 -14.66 -6.98
C ALA A 25 -9.93 -16.04 -6.74
N PRO A 26 -10.69 -16.62 -7.70
CA PRO A 26 -11.19 -17.97 -7.60
C PRO A 26 -10.03 -18.98 -7.46
N SER A 27 -9.97 -19.70 -6.36
CA SER A 27 -8.98 -20.76 -6.12
C SER A 27 -9.37 -22.10 -6.72
N SER A 28 -10.63 -22.22 -7.19
CA SER A 28 -11.16 -23.47 -7.78
C SER A 28 -10.53 -23.77 -9.14
N THR A 29 -10.25 -25.03 -9.38
CA THR A 29 -9.84 -25.59 -10.68
C THR A 29 -10.99 -26.21 -11.47
N LYS A 30 -12.24 -26.03 -10.99
CA LYS A 30 -13.45 -26.53 -11.67
C LYS A 30 -13.88 -25.61 -12.83
N ASN A 31 -12.96 -25.29 -13.71
CA ASN A 31 -13.19 -24.52 -14.94
C ASN A 31 -12.78 -25.37 -16.15
N LYS A 32 -13.07 -24.87 -17.37
CA LYS A 32 -12.76 -25.57 -18.64
C LYS A 32 -11.29 -25.99 -18.72
N ASP A 33 -10.37 -25.13 -18.29
CA ASP A 33 -8.92 -25.35 -18.39
C ASP A 33 -8.37 -26.17 -17.20
N ARG A 34 -9.19 -26.48 -16.20
CA ARG A 34 -8.81 -27.17 -14.93
C ARG A 34 -7.59 -26.52 -14.23
N LYS A 35 -7.39 -25.21 -14.42
CA LYS A 35 -6.23 -24.45 -13.90
C LYS A 35 -6.70 -23.18 -13.24
N ARG A 36 -6.00 -22.79 -12.18
CA ARG A 36 -6.12 -21.44 -11.61
C ARG A 36 -5.60 -20.39 -12.59
N ASP A 37 -5.92 -19.13 -12.33
CA ASP A 37 -5.33 -18.01 -13.07
C ASP A 37 -3.81 -17.95 -12.79
N PRO A 38 -2.95 -18.07 -13.82
CA PRO A 38 -1.50 -18.10 -13.66
C PRO A 38 -0.89 -16.75 -13.21
N GLU A 39 -1.62 -15.65 -13.38
CA GLU A 39 -1.18 -14.32 -12.95
C GLU A 39 -1.55 -14.03 -11.49
N MET A 40 -2.32 -14.92 -10.85
CA MET A 40 -2.73 -14.80 -9.45
C MET A 40 -1.93 -15.78 -8.59
N HIS A 41 -1.54 -15.37 -7.38
CA HIS A 41 -0.80 -16.23 -6.46
C HIS A 41 -1.34 -16.19 -5.04
N SER A 42 -0.94 -17.18 -4.25
CA SER A 42 -1.26 -17.23 -2.82
C SER A 42 -0.34 -16.31 -2.03
N SER A 43 -0.92 -15.62 -1.06
CA SER A 43 -0.23 -14.82 -0.06
C SER A 43 -0.80 -15.12 1.31
N GLN A 44 0.04 -15.14 2.33
CA GLN A 44 -0.37 -15.33 3.70
C GLN A 44 -0.60 -13.97 4.37
N LYS A 45 -1.75 -13.81 5.03
CA LYS A 45 -2.05 -12.66 5.87
C LYS A 45 -2.49 -13.17 7.25
N GLY A 46 -1.67 -12.91 8.26
CA GLY A 46 -1.84 -13.58 9.54
C GLY A 46 -1.67 -15.10 9.39
N ASN A 47 -2.66 -15.86 9.85
CA ASN A 47 -2.67 -17.33 9.74
C ASN A 47 -3.47 -17.85 8.52
N GLU A 48 -4.00 -16.96 7.68
CA GLU A 48 -4.84 -17.32 6.55
C GLU A 48 -4.12 -17.18 5.21
N TRP A 49 -4.35 -18.14 4.32
CA TRP A 49 -3.88 -18.10 2.94
C TRP A 49 -4.96 -17.55 2.02
N HIS A 50 -4.58 -16.54 1.24
CA HIS A 50 -5.45 -15.93 0.25
C HIS A 50 -4.86 -16.11 -1.14
N PHE A 51 -5.67 -16.54 -2.10
CA PHE A 51 -5.28 -16.60 -3.52
C PHE A 51 -5.86 -15.41 -4.25
N GLY A 52 -5.02 -14.64 -4.96
CA GLY A 52 -5.48 -13.45 -5.67
C GLY A 52 -4.36 -12.56 -6.16
N MET A 53 -4.71 -11.27 -6.31
CA MET A 53 -3.80 -10.18 -6.66
C MET A 53 -3.70 -9.18 -5.52
N LYS A 54 -2.68 -8.34 -5.56
CA LYS A 54 -2.59 -7.13 -4.75
C LYS A 54 -2.84 -5.88 -5.61
N ALA A 55 -3.58 -4.95 -5.05
CA ALA A 55 -3.65 -3.58 -5.53
C ALA A 55 -2.82 -2.71 -4.59
N HIS A 56 -1.73 -2.17 -5.12
CA HIS A 56 -0.87 -1.20 -4.45
C HIS A 56 -1.30 0.19 -4.86
N ILE A 57 -1.39 1.12 -3.93
CA ILE A 57 -1.77 2.51 -4.21
C ILE A 57 -0.78 3.50 -3.60
N GLY A 58 -0.53 4.58 -4.34
CA GLY A 58 0.10 5.80 -3.87
C GLY A 58 -0.97 6.87 -3.69
N VAL A 59 -1.04 7.45 -2.51
CA VAL A 59 -2.03 8.42 -2.08
C VAL A 59 -1.33 9.68 -1.62
N ASP A 60 -1.77 10.82 -2.10
CA ASP A 60 -1.28 12.10 -1.61
C ASP A 60 -1.51 12.23 -0.09
N ALA A 61 -0.43 12.45 0.65
CA ALA A 61 -0.46 12.43 2.12
C ALA A 61 -1.26 13.60 2.72
N GLU A 62 -1.52 14.66 1.96
CA GLU A 62 -2.29 15.82 2.40
C GLU A 62 -3.77 15.69 2.03
N SER A 63 -4.08 15.46 0.74
CA SER A 63 -5.45 15.41 0.23
C SER A 63 -6.14 14.06 0.42
N GLY A 64 -5.38 12.96 0.53
CA GLY A 64 -5.92 11.60 0.55
C GLY A 64 -6.36 11.08 -0.82
N LEU A 65 -6.05 11.79 -1.91
CA LEU A 65 -6.40 11.39 -3.27
C LEU A 65 -5.38 10.39 -3.83
N VAL A 66 -5.88 9.35 -4.49
CA VAL A 66 -5.07 8.33 -5.16
C VAL A 66 -4.49 8.91 -6.45
N HIS A 67 -3.17 8.84 -6.62
CA HIS A 67 -2.50 9.25 -7.86
C HIS A 67 -1.88 8.08 -8.63
N THR A 68 -1.53 6.99 -7.95
CA THR A 68 -0.90 5.82 -8.58
C THR A 68 -1.58 4.53 -8.12
N VAL A 69 -1.82 3.61 -9.07
CA VAL A 69 -2.34 2.27 -8.79
C VAL A 69 -1.52 1.25 -9.56
N ILE A 70 -1.04 0.21 -8.87
CA ILE A 70 -0.29 -0.89 -9.46
C ILE A 70 -0.93 -2.21 -9.04
N GLY A 71 -1.27 -3.07 -10.00
CA GLY A 71 -1.74 -4.42 -9.75
C GLY A 71 -0.60 -5.43 -9.87
N THR A 72 -0.42 -6.27 -8.86
CA THR A 72 0.56 -7.34 -8.87
C THR A 72 -0.06 -8.67 -8.48
N SER A 73 0.66 -9.74 -8.75
CA SER A 73 0.35 -11.05 -8.19
C SER A 73 0.38 -11.01 -6.64
N GLY A 74 -0.48 -11.80 -5.99
CA GLY A 74 -0.65 -11.77 -4.52
C GLY A 74 0.61 -12.04 -3.70
N ASN A 75 1.60 -12.71 -4.25
CA ASN A 75 2.87 -13.06 -3.59
C ASN A 75 3.95 -11.97 -3.68
N VAL A 76 3.75 -10.91 -4.46
CA VAL A 76 4.71 -9.80 -4.53
C VAL A 76 4.72 -9.08 -3.17
N ALA A 77 5.91 -8.88 -2.61
CA ALA A 77 6.05 -8.15 -1.35
C ALA A 77 5.80 -6.65 -1.55
N ASP A 78 5.10 -6.01 -0.61
CA ASP A 78 4.67 -4.61 -0.73
C ASP A 78 5.85 -3.64 -0.92
N VAL A 79 6.98 -3.92 -0.27
CA VAL A 79 8.22 -3.15 -0.39
C VAL A 79 8.77 -3.10 -1.83
N VAL A 80 8.41 -4.07 -2.69
CA VAL A 80 8.88 -4.12 -4.09
C VAL A 80 8.32 -2.96 -4.88
N GLU A 81 7.05 -2.63 -4.66
CA GLU A 81 6.34 -1.59 -5.41
C GLU A 81 6.42 -0.21 -4.75
N GLY A 82 6.99 -0.10 -3.54
CA GLY A 82 6.98 1.15 -2.78
C GLY A 82 7.50 2.37 -3.57
N ASN A 83 8.64 2.24 -4.23
CA ASN A 83 9.22 3.33 -5.03
C ASN A 83 8.47 3.58 -6.35
N SER A 84 7.84 2.56 -6.93
CA SER A 84 7.02 2.66 -8.15
C SER A 84 5.71 3.41 -7.91
N LEU A 85 5.26 3.50 -6.66
CA LEU A 85 4.05 4.20 -6.26
C LEU A 85 4.24 5.72 -6.12
N LEU A 86 5.48 6.20 -6.17
CA LEU A 86 5.80 7.62 -6.08
C LEU A 86 5.58 8.32 -7.43
N HIS A 87 5.06 9.55 -7.42
CA HIS A 87 4.86 10.37 -8.63
C HIS A 87 6.12 11.13 -9.09
N GLY A 88 7.16 11.22 -8.25
CA GLY A 88 8.48 11.75 -8.61
C GLY A 88 8.81 13.14 -8.10
N GLN A 89 7.89 13.82 -7.43
CA GLN A 89 8.11 15.14 -6.82
C GLN A 89 8.05 15.10 -5.28
N GLU A 90 7.96 13.89 -4.72
CA GLU A 90 7.91 13.69 -3.27
C GLU A 90 9.21 14.04 -2.59
N LYS A 91 9.08 14.62 -1.40
CA LYS A 91 10.13 14.74 -0.39
C LYS A 91 9.97 13.66 0.69
N ASP A 92 8.73 13.23 0.94
CA ASP A 92 8.38 12.30 2.01
C ASP A 92 7.53 11.13 1.50
N GLY A 93 7.92 9.92 1.89
CA GLY A 93 7.17 8.68 1.65
C GLY A 93 6.72 8.05 2.98
N PHE A 94 5.48 7.62 3.10
CA PHE A 94 4.92 7.00 4.30
C PHE A 94 4.44 5.59 3.99
N GLY A 95 4.94 4.61 4.74
CA GLY A 95 4.54 3.21 4.59
C GLY A 95 4.40 2.49 5.92
N ASP A 96 3.71 1.34 5.89
CA ASP A 96 3.64 0.45 7.04
C ASP A 96 4.95 -0.34 7.26
N ALA A 97 4.98 -1.20 8.28
CA ALA A 97 6.16 -2.01 8.58
C ALA A 97 6.51 -3.01 7.45
N GLY A 98 5.61 -3.27 6.51
CA GLY A 98 5.85 -4.09 5.32
C GLY A 98 6.79 -3.44 4.30
N TYR A 99 6.93 -2.11 4.36
CA TYR A 99 7.83 -1.33 3.50
C TYR A 99 9.23 -1.12 4.10
N GLN A 100 9.59 -1.83 5.18
CA GLN A 100 10.94 -1.73 5.75
C GLN A 100 12.00 -2.09 4.72
N GLY A 101 13.02 -1.22 4.58
CA GLY A 101 14.09 -1.39 3.61
C GLY A 101 13.81 -0.82 2.22
N VAL A 102 12.66 -0.18 1.96
CA VAL A 102 12.33 0.45 0.67
C VAL A 102 13.40 1.43 0.19
N HIS A 103 14.00 2.19 1.11
CA HIS A 103 15.09 3.14 0.82
C HIS A 103 16.43 2.48 0.43
N LYS A 104 16.58 1.17 0.68
CA LYS A 104 17.80 0.40 0.35
C LYS A 104 17.68 -0.35 -0.98
N ARG A 105 16.54 -0.28 -1.62
CA ARG A 105 16.31 -0.98 -2.88
C ARG A 105 17.05 -0.31 -4.04
N PRO A 106 17.41 -1.07 -5.10
CA PRO A 106 18.07 -0.51 -6.28
C PRO A 106 17.27 0.58 -7.01
N ASP A 107 15.92 0.51 -6.88
CA ASP A 107 14.96 1.45 -7.44
C ASP A 107 14.62 2.62 -6.51
N ALA A 108 15.35 2.76 -5.37
CA ALA A 108 15.12 3.85 -4.43
C ALA A 108 15.38 5.22 -5.08
N ARG A 109 14.43 6.13 -4.91
CA ARG A 109 14.54 7.50 -5.45
C ARG A 109 15.37 8.38 -4.51
N ALA A 110 16.36 9.06 -5.07
CA ALA A 110 17.16 10.03 -4.34
C ALA A 110 16.27 11.22 -3.90
N GLY A 111 16.53 11.74 -2.71
CA GLY A 111 15.82 12.92 -2.16
C GLY A 111 14.47 12.61 -1.49
N VAL A 112 14.04 11.35 -1.45
CA VAL A 112 12.84 10.95 -0.73
C VAL A 112 13.20 10.41 0.65
N THR A 113 12.63 11.01 1.68
CA THR A 113 12.73 10.52 3.07
C THR A 113 11.58 9.57 3.37
N TRP A 114 11.89 8.30 3.66
CA TRP A 114 10.88 7.31 3.99
C TRP A 114 10.58 7.25 5.49
N HIS A 115 9.33 7.43 5.86
CA HIS A 115 8.76 7.36 7.20
C HIS A 115 8.01 6.02 7.38
N ILE A 116 8.75 4.96 7.59
CA ILE A 116 8.19 3.62 7.76
C ILE A 116 7.74 3.42 9.21
N ALA A 117 6.55 2.86 9.40
CA ALA A 117 6.03 2.54 10.71
C ALA A 117 6.87 1.48 11.43
N MET A 118 7.04 1.65 12.72
CA MET A 118 7.70 0.66 13.58
C MET A 118 6.86 -0.61 13.68
N ARG A 119 7.52 -1.76 13.74
CA ARG A 119 6.84 -3.05 13.97
C ARG A 119 6.13 -3.04 15.32
N PRO A 120 4.89 -3.57 15.41
CA PRO A 120 4.11 -3.53 16.65
C PRO A 120 4.83 -4.11 17.87
N GLY A 121 5.62 -5.19 17.68
CA GLY A 121 6.45 -5.78 18.76
C GLY A 121 7.43 -4.77 19.34
N LYS A 122 8.24 -4.12 18.48
CA LYS A 122 9.23 -3.13 18.91
C LYS A 122 8.57 -1.90 19.56
N ARG A 123 7.39 -1.48 19.06
CA ARG A 123 6.66 -0.35 19.65
C ARG A 123 6.15 -0.65 21.06
N LYS A 124 5.83 -1.92 21.38
CA LYS A 124 5.43 -2.34 22.72
C LYS A 124 6.58 -2.34 23.74
N GLU A 125 7.81 -2.44 23.28
CA GLU A 125 9.02 -2.43 24.11
C GLU A 125 9.41 -1.02 24.57
N LEU A 126 8.79 0.05 24.02
CA LEU A 126 9.08 1.44 24.40
C LEU A 126 8.61 1.73 25.84
N ASP A 127 9.50 2.24 26.67
CA ASP A 127 9.20 2.74 28.03
C ASP A 127 8.77 4.21 27.95
N LYS A 128 7.47 4.40 27.74
CA LYS A 128 6.90 5.75 27.51
C LYS A 128 6.72 6.56 28.79
N GLU A 129 6.77 5.91 29.94
CA GLU A 129 6.54 6.55 31.24
C GLU A 129 7.85 7.09 31.84
N ASN A 130 8.94 6.33 31.70
CA ASN A 130 10.21 6.66 32.34
C ASN A 130 11.27 7.18 31.35
N ASN A 131 11.09 6.97 30.04
CA ASN A 131 12.04 7.40 29.02
C ASN A 131 11.42 8.47 28.09
N PRO A 132 11.81 9.75 28.20
CA PRO A 132 11.30 10.83 27.35
C PRO A 132 11.55 10.61 25.86
N VAL A 133 12.65 9.93 25.49
CA VAL A 133 12.97 9.62 24.09
C VAL A 133 11.98 8.61 23.53
N ASP A 134 11.65 7.57 24.30
CA ASP A 134 10.67 6.57 23.89
C ASP A 134 9.25 7.16 23.79
N ALA A 135 8.91 8.09 24.69
CA ALA A 135 7.66 8.84 24.60
C ALA A 135 7.57 9.68 23.31
N LEU A 136 8.68 10.35 22.92
CA LEU A 136 8.76 11.10 21.66
C LEU A 136 8.64 10.19 20.44
N ILE A 137 9.33 9.04 20.46
CA ILE A 137 9.23 8.03 19.40
C ILE A 137 7.79 7.57 19.23
N ASP A 138 7.07 7.26 20.33
CA ASP A 138 5.65 6.86 20.25
C ASP A 138 4.75 7.97 19.69
N GLN A 139 5.04 9.25 19.99
CA GLN A 139 4.33 10.38 19.39
C GLN A 139 4.58 10.45 17.86
N MET A 140 5.82 10.27 17.42
CA MET A 140 6.15 10.23 15.99
C MET A 140 5.43 9.06 15.29
N GLU A 141 5.34 7.90 15.92
CA GLU A 141 4.58 6.75 15.38
C GLU A 141 3.06 7.04 15.28
N LYS A 142 2.49 7.82 16.22
CA LYS A 142 1.09 8.27 16.12
C LYS A 142 0.86 9.21 14.93
N ILE A 143 1.80 10.13 14.69
CA ILE A 143 1.74 11.04 13.51
C ILE A 143 1.83 10.24 12.22
N LYS A 144 2.78 9.31 12.09
CA LYS A 144 2.88 8.41 10.92
C LYS A 144 1.58 7.64 10.71
N ALA A 145 0.99 7.09 11.76
CA ALA A 145 -0.27 6.35 11.70
C ALA A 145 -1.44 7.23 11.21
N SER A 146 -1.51 8.48 11.66
CA SER A 146 -2.55 9.43 11.24
C SER A 146 -2.45 9.77 9.75
N ILE A 147 -1.24 9.96 9.22
CA ILE A 147 -1.01 10.20 7.79
C ILE A 147 -1.40 8.95 6.98
N ARG A 148 -0.98 7.77 7.41
CA ARG A 148 -1.29 6.50 6.76
C ARG A 148 -2.77 6.13 6.77
N ALA A 149 -3.53 6.58 7.75
CA ALA A 149 -4.98 6.34 7.80
C ALA A 149 -5.71 6.82 6.53
N LYS A 150 -5.16 7.80 5.81
CA LYS A 150 -5.71 8.30 4.55
C LYS A 150 -5.71 7.25 3.43
N VAL A 151 -4.73 6.32 3.43
CA VAL A 151 -4.65 5.22 2.45
C VAL A 151 -5.77 4.19 2.65
N GLU A 152 -6.25 4.02 3.86
CA GLU A 152 -7.32 3.05 4.16
C GLU A 152 -8.67 3.47 3.54
N HIS A 153 -8.88 4.77 3.37
CA HIS A 153 -10.13 5.29 2.82
C HIS A 153 -10.41 4.81 1.38
N PRO A 154 -9.50 4.96 0.40
CA PRO A 154 -9.67 4.40 -0.94
C PRO A 154 -9.96 2.89 -0.93
N PHE A 155 -9.27 2.12 -0.12
CA PHE A 155 -9.52 0.68 -0.01
C PHE A 155 -10.92 0.37 0.54
N ARG A 156 -11.39 1.16 1.49
CA ARG A 156 -12.77 1.04 1.99
C ARG A 156 -13.78 1.34 0.88
N VAL A 157 -13.55 2.38 0.08
CA VAL A 157 -14.41 2.76 -1.04
C VAL A 157 -14.50 1.61 -2.04
N ILE A 158 -13.38 1.13 -2.58
CA ILE A 158 -13.39 0.07 -3.60
C ILE A 158 -13.97 -1.24 -3.08
N LYS A 159 -13.72 -1.60 -1.83
CA LYS A 159 -14.21 -2.88 -1.26
C LYS A 159 -15.65 -2.84 -0.78
N ARG A 160 -16.09 -1.72 -0.16
CA ARG A 160 -17.43 -1.64 0.44
C ARG A 160 -18.44 -0.96 -0.45
N GLN A 161 -18.09 0.14 -1.12
CA GLN A 161 -19.02 0.87 -1.98
C GLN A 161 -19.13 0.21 -3.36
N PHE A 162 -18.01 -0.18 -3.96
CA PHE A 162 -18.00 -0.85 -5.26
C PHE A 162 -17.98 -2.38 -5.19
N GLY A 163 -17.88 -2.97 -4.00
CA GLY A 163 -17.91 -4.42 -3.80
C GLY A 163 -16.74 -5.16 -4.45
N TYR A 164 -15.62 -4.47 -4.71
CA TYR A 164 -14.46 -5.06 -5.38
C TYR A 164 -13.54 -5.80 -4.38
N VAL A 165 -14.08 -6.87 -3.80
CA VAL A 165 -13.37 -7.77 -2.89
C VAL A 165 -12.80 -8.99 -3.59
N LYS A 166 -13.26 -9.26 -4.83
CA LYS A 166 -12.86 -10.39 -5.66
C LYS A 166 -12.72 -9.93 -7.10
N VAL A 167 -11.70 -10.46 -7.80
CA VAL A 167 -11.47 -10.18 -9.22
C VAL A 167 -12.68 -10.57 -10.07
N ARG A 168 -12.99 -9.77 -11.08
CA ARG A 168 -14.11 -10.01 -12.01
C ARG A 168 -13.65 -10.60 -13.34
N TYR A 169 -12.37 -10.44 -13.67
CA TYR A 169 -11.79 -10.90 -14.92
C TYR A 169 -10.65 -11.87 -14.66
N ARG A 170 -10.20 -12.57 -15.71
CA ARG A 170 -8.97 -13.35 -15.69
C ARG A 170 -7.80 -12.45 -16.11
N GLY A 171 -6.66 -12.60 -15.42
CA GLY A 171 -5.44 -11.82 -15.64
C GLY A 171 -5.36 -10.52 -14.84
N LEU A 172 -4.14 -10.02 -14.63
CA LEU A 172 -3.87 -8.82 -13.84
C LEU A 172 -4.34 -7.55 -14.55
N LYS A 173 -4.02 -7.38 -15.84
CA LYS A 173 -4.26 -6.14 -16.58
C LYS A 173 -5.72 -5.67 -16.51
N LYS A 174 -6.68 -6.55 -16.77
CA LYS A 174 -8.11 -6.18 -16.77
C LYS A 174 -8.61 -5.82 -15.37
N ASN A 175 -8.13 -6.51 -14.35
CA ASN A 175 -8.52 -6.28 -12.97
C ASN A 175 -7.85 -5.03 -12.37
N THR A 176 -6.68 -4.63 -12.85
CA THR A 176 -6.01 -3.37 -12.43
C THR A 176 -6.65 -2.15 -13.07
N LEU A 177 -7.17 -2.29 -14.30
CA LEU A 177 -7.84 -1.20 -15.01
C LEU A 177 -9.29 -0.96 -14.57
N GLN A 178 -9.88 -1.88 -13.83
CA GLN A 178 -11.23 -1.75 -13.27
C GLN A 178 -11.29 -0.82 -12.08
#